data_1007188b0a6375d69921bfa0a7c47fd4
#
_entry.id   1007188b0a6375d69921bfa0a7c47fd4
#
_cell.length_a   1.000
_cell.length_b   1.000
_cell.length_c   1.000
_cell.angle_alpha   90.00
_cell.angle_beta   90.00
_cell.angle_gamma   90.00
#
_symmetry.space_group_name_H-M   'P 1'
#
loop_
_entity.id
_entity.type
_entity.pdbx_description
1 polymer ?
#
loop_
_entity_poly.entity_id
_entity_poly.type
_entity_poly.pdbx_seq_one_letter_code
_entity_poly.pdbx_strand_id
1 'polypeptide(L)'
;MLKKGNRANTLHGILLIVLFSFAAFYIAGFPLVKKLSFSPLIVGIVLGMLYANSLRNKLPETWVPGIRFCTKQVLRWGIILYGFRLTLSEVAAVGIPAVAVDLVVVTVTILGGVLLGRLLKIDRDTALMTSTGSAICGAAAVLGAEPVVKCEGYKTAIAVSTVVIFGTLSMFLYPLMYRTGMLDALTDTGVAVYTGSTLHEVAHVAGAGNAMDPTDGLGIAGTATITKMIRVMMLAPVLVILGFVLAGRRKTAGGRKEKSKITIPWFAFGFIAVIGLNSLLQYLTGAESVRDIPLNGAIEYVDTFMLTMAMTALGTETSIDKFRQAGAKPFVLAGLLYVWLVGGGYFVTKYLVGVL
;
A
#
# COMPACT_ATOMS: atom_id res chain seq x y z
N MET A 1 -3.31 26.49 -10.15
CA MET A 1 -3.59 26.91 -11.54
C MET A 1 -2.27 27.05 -12.28
N LEU A 2 -2.07 26.32 -13.36
CA LEU A 2 -0.84 26.31 -14.17
C LEU A 2 -0.82 27.56 -15.06
N LYS A 3 0.23 28.39 -14.93
CA LYS A 3 0.45 29.53 -15.84
C LYS A 3 0.62 29.03 -17.28
N LYS A 4 0.01 29.71 -18.25
CA LYS A 4 -0.05 29.29 -19.68
C LYS A 4 1.31 28.91 -20.32
N GLY A 5 2.42 29.50 -19.88
CA GLY A 5 3.77 29.22 -20.40
C GLY A 5 4.43 27.92 -19.88
N ASN A 6 3.84 27.24 -18.87
CA ASN A 6 4.46 26.07 -18.23
C ASN A 6 3.77 24.73 -18.56
N ARG A 7 2.72 24.76 -19.39
CA ARG A 7 1.91 23.57 -19.69
C ARG A 7 2.67 22.53 -20.51
N ALA A 8 3.43 22.96 -21.51
CA ALA A 8 4.24 22.05 -22.34
C ALA A 8 5.30 21.33 -21.50
N ASN A 9 6.01 22.05 -20.65
CA ASN A 9 7.04 21.50 -19.77
C ASN A 9 6.45 20.53 -18.71
N THR A 10 5.28 20.85 -18.17
CA THR A 10 4.55 19.92 -17.27
C THR A 10 4.17 18.64 -18.01
N LEU A 11 3.72 18.77 -19.28
CA LEU A 11 3.36 17.62 -20.10
C LEU A 11 4.57 16.71 -20.36
N HIS A 12 5.76 17.27 -20.65
CA HIS A 12 6.97 16.46 -20.82
C HIS A 12 7.33 15.67 -19.58
N GLY A 13 7.18 16.25 -18.37
CA GLY A 13 7.38 15.52 -17.12
C GLY A 13 6.39 14.37 -16.94
N ILE A 14 5.11 14.57 -17.29
CA ILE A 14 4.09 13.51 -17.26
C ILE A 14 4.43 12.43 -18.30
N LEU A 15 4.79 12.79 -19.53
CA LEU A 15 5.14 11.85 -20.59
C LEU A 15 6.37 10.99 -20.21
N LEU A 16 7.37 11.58 -19.56
CA LEU A 16 8.50 10.82 -19.03
C LEU A 16 8.03 9.72 -18.07
N ILE A 17 7.18 10.08 -17.11
CA ILE A 17 6.64 9.12 -16.13
C ILE A 17 5.77 8.06 -16.81
N VAL A 18 4.94 8.43 -17.79
CA VAL A 18 4.14 7.48 -18.58
C VAL A 18 5.04 6.47 -19.28
N LEU A 19 6.12 6.92 -19.93
CA LEU A 19 7.07 6.05 -20.63
C LEU A 19 7.72 5.04 -19.66
N PHE A 20 8.20 5.51 -18.50
CA PHE A 20 8.78 4.63 -17.49
C PHE A 20 7.75 3.66 -16.91
N SER A 21 6.48 4.09 -16.80
CA SER A 21 5.40 3.22 -16.31
C SER A 21 5.06 2.13 -17.30
N PHE A 22 5.06 2.41 -18.60
CA PHE A 22 4.94 1.36 -19.63
C PHE A 22 6.13 0.38 -19.57
N ALA A 23 7.35 0.89 -19.40
CA ALA A 23 8.52 0.03 -19.21
C ALA A 23 8.38 -0.84 -17.94
N ALA A 24 7.84 -0.30 -16.85
CA ALA A 24 7.58 -1.05 -15.63
C ALA A 24 6.56 -2.17 -15.84
N PHE A 25 5.48 -1.94 -16.58
CA PHE A 25 4.51 -2.98 -16.95
C PHE A 25 5.15 -4.06 -17.83
N TYR A 26 5.94 -3.65 -18.82
CA TYR A 26 6.63 -4.59 -19.68
C TYR A 26 7.61 -5.49 -18.91
N ILE A 27 8.43 -4.90 -18.04
CA ILE A 27 9.40 -5.62 -17.19
C ILE A 27 8.66 -6.53 -16.19
N ALA A 28 7.58 -6.07 -15.56
CA ALA A 28 6.76 -6.88 -14.66
C ALA A 28 6.14 -8.10 -15.38
N GLY A 29 6.02 -8.04 -16.69
CA GLY A 29 5.56 -9.15 -17.54
C GLY A 29 6.56 -10.29 -17.71
N PHE A 30 7.87 -10.09 -17.44
CA PHE A 30 8.86 -11.14 -17.60
C PHE A 30 8.66 -12.31 -16.63
N PRO A 31 8.89 -13.56 -17.06
CA PRO A 31 8.65 -14.74 -16.23
C PRO A 31 9.36 -14.71 -14.87
N LEU A 32 10.62 -14.23 -14.84
CA LEU A 32 11.39 -14.13 -13.61
C LEU A 32 10.76 -13.11 -12.63
N VAL A 33 10.34 -11.95 -13.14
CA VAL A 33 9.74 -10.88 -12.33
C VAL A 33 8.37 -11.31 -11.80
N LYS A 34 7.57 -11.98 -12.64
CA LYS A 34 6.31 -12.62 -12.21
C LYS A 34 6.52 -13.68 -11.13
N LYS A 35 7.54 -14.54 -11.28
CA LYS A 35 7.88 -15.55 -10.27
C LYS A 35 8.25 -14.94 -8.91
N LEU A 36 8.82 -13.75 -8.90
CA LEU A 36 9.12 -12.97 -7.69
C LEU A 36 7.91 -12.15 -7.19
N SER A 37 6.76 -12.24 -7.87
CA SER A 37 5.53 -11.47 -7.59
C SER A 37 5.76 -9.95 -7.46
N PHE A 38 6.72 -9.41 -8.22
CA PHE A 38 6.95 -7.98 -8.26
C PHE A 38 5.86 -7.33 -9.11
N SER A 39 5.05 -6.50 -8.46
CA SER A 39 4.04 -5.70 -9.13
C SER A 39 4.67 -4.62 -10.02
N PRO A 40 3.96 -4.11 -11.05
CA PRO A 40 4.42 -2.96 -11.84
C PRO A 40 4.75 -1.74 -10.98
N LEU A 41 4.09 -1.57 -9.82
CA LEU A 41 4.36 -0.49 -8.87
C LEU A 41 5.78 -0.56 -8.32
N ILE A 42 6.22 -1.76 -7.93
CA ILE A 42 7.58 -2.01 -7.39
C ILE A 42 8.62 -1.77 -8.48
N VAL A 43 8.38 -2.30 -9.68
CA VAL A 43 9.28 -2.07 -10.81
C VAL A 43 9.36 -0.59 -11.14
N GLY A 44 8.22 0.11 -11.12
CA GLY A 44 8.14 1.55 -11.40
C GLY A 44 8.99 2.39 -10.43
N ILE A 45 8.89 2.16 -9.11
CA ILE A 45 9.70 2.92 -8.14
C ILE A 45 11.20 2.64 -8.32
N VAL A 46 11.58 1.38 -8.58
CA VAL A 46 12.99 1.02 -8.84
C VAL A 46 13.53 1.71 -10.08
N LEU A 47 12.78 1.70 -11.19
CA LEU A 47 13.16 2.42 -12.42
C LEU A 47 13.30 3.93 -12.16
N GLY A 48 12.36 4.52 -11.42
CA GLY A 48 12.43 5.92 -11.00
C GLY A 48 13.68 6.21 -10.17
N MET A 49 14.01 5.35 -9.20
CA MET A 49 15.22 5.50 -8.37
C MET A 49 16.51 5.34 -9.19
N LEU A 50 16.56 4.37 -10.10
CA LEU A 50 17.69 4.21 -11.02
C LEU A 50 17.89 5.48 -11.85
N TYR A 51 16.81 6.03 -12.40
CA TYR A 51 16.85 7.30 -13.13
C TYR A 51 17.33 8.46 -12.24
N ALA A 52 16.81 8.58 -11.03
CA ALA A 52 17.20 9.63 -10.07
C ALA A 52 18.70 9.62 -9.73
N ASN A 53 19.31 8.44 -9.70
CA ASN A 53 20.70 8.27 -9.28
C ASN A 53 21.69 8.20 -10.46
N SER A 54 21.20 8.08 -11.71
CA SER A 54 22.05 8.03 -12.91
C SER A 54 21.91 9.25 -13.82
N LEU A 55 20.70 9.71 -14.06
CA LEU A 55 20.40 10.71 -15.10
C LEU A 55 19.73 11.99 -14.59
N ARG A 56 19.45 12.12 -13.28
CA ARG A 56 18.72 13.28 -12.75
C ARG A 56 19.38 14.64 -13.05
N ASN A 57 20.70 14.70 -13.06
CA ASN A 57 21.43 15.93 -13.39
C ASN A 57 21.19 16.41 -14.83
N LYS A 58 20.62 15.55 -15.68
CA LYS A 58 20.24 15.88 -17.06
C LYS A 58 18.75 16.23 -17.20
N LEU A 59 17.94 16.10 -16.11
CA LEU A 59 16.53 16.43 -16.14
C LEU A 59 16.33 17.95 -16.10
N PRO A 60 15.61 18.52 -17.06
CA PRO A 60 15.23 19.92 -16.99
C PRO A 60 14.35 20.21 -15.76
N GLU A 61 14.71 21.18 -14.95
CA GLU A 61 13.92 21.60 -13.77
C GLU A 61 12.47 21.97 -14.13
N THR A 62 12.25 22.36 -15.38
CA THR A 62 10.93 22.68 -15.92
C THR A 62 9.96 21.48 -16.00
N TRP A 63 10.46 20.23 -15.96
CA TRP A 63 9.66 19.00 -16.01
C TRP A 63 9.21 18.53 -14.61
N VAL A 64 9.86 19.00 -13.55
CA VAL A 64 9.57 18.64 -12.15
C VAL A 64 8.09 18.88 -11.78
N PRO A 65 7.40 19.95 -12.22
CA PRO A 65 5.98 20.11 -11.94
C PRO A 65 5.10 18.98 -12.49
N GLY A 66 5.45 18.39 -13.64
CA GLY A 66 4.76 17.23 -14.21
C GLY A 66 4.96 15.96 -13.38
N ILE A 67 6.18 15.73 -12.91
CA ILE A 67 6.50 14.61 -12.02
C ILE A 67 5.70 14.74 -10.71
N ARG A 68 5.68 15.94 -10.10
CA ARG A 68 4.89 16.21 -8.89
C ARG A 68 3.38 16.11 -9.10
N PHE A 69 2.88 16.35 -10.30
CA PHE A 69 1.49 16.09 -10.63
C PHE A 69 1.17 14.60 -10.54
N CYS A 70 2.07 13.74 -11.03
CA CYS A 70 1.90 12.29 -10.94
C CYS A 70 1.93 11.80 -9.49
N THR A 71 2.87 12.26 -8.65
CA THR A 71 2.95 11.88 -7.24
C THR A 71 1.77 12.38 -6.39
N LYS A 72 1.01 13.40 -6.85
CA LYS A 72 -0.07 13.99 -6.05
C LYS A 72 -1.46 13.74 -6.60
N GLN A 73 -1.70 14.10 -7.86
CA GLN A 73 -3.05 14.04 -8.42
C GLN A 73 -3.35 12.69 -9.03
N VAL A 74 -2.43 12.15 -9.86
CA VAL A 74 -2.61 10.82 -10.46
C VAL A 74 -2.73 9.76 -9.37
N LEU A 75 -1.91 9.85 -8.31
CA LEU A 75 -2.02 8.99 -7.13
C LEU A 75 -3.43 8.98 -6.53
N ARG A 76 -4.01 10.16 -6.27
CA ARG A 76 -5.32 10.26 -5.61
C ARG A 76 -6.43 9.63 -6.46
N TRP A 77 -6.40 9.87 -7.76
CA TRP A 77 -7.35 9.25 -8.68
C TRP A 77 -7.15 7.73 -8.79
N GLY A 78 -5.89 7.25 -8.82
CA GLY A 78 -5.59 5.82 -8.75
C GLY A 78 -6.18 5.17 -7.50
N ILE A 79 -6.01 5.79 -6.31
CA ILE A 79 -6.60 5.28 -5.06
C ILE A 79 -8.13 5.24 -5.12
N ILE A 80 -8.78 6.24 -5.70
CA ILE A 80 -10.25 6.24 -5.83
C ILE A 80 -10.70 5.09 -6.73
N LEU A 81 -10.07 4.90 -7.90
CA LEU A 81 -10.39 3.83 -8.84
C LEU A 81 -10.10 2.45 -8.25
N TYR A 82 -9.14 2.35 -7.35
CA TYR A 82 -8.85 1.10 -6.64
C TYR A 82 -10.06 0.53 -5.88
N GLY A 83 -11.02 1.38 -5.53
CA GLY A 83 -12.29 0.96 -4.92
C GLY A 83 -13.15 0.03 -5.80
N PHE A 84 -12.97 0.03 -7.12
CA PHE A 84 -13.64 -0.91 -8.02
C PHE A 84 -13.17 -2.36 -7.89
N ARG A 85 -12.11 -2.62 -7.12
CA ARG A 85 -11.64 -3.99 -6.82
C ARG A 85 -12.40 -4.67 -5.68
N LEU A 86 -13.36 -3.98 -5.08
CA LEU A 86 -14.05 -4.40 -3.87
C LEU A 86 -15.54 -4.20 -3.95
N THR A 87 -16.28 -5.11 -3.31
CA THR A 87 -17.69 -4.96 -3.00
C THR A 87 -17.96 -5.29 -1.53
N LEU A 88 -19.04 -4.77 -1.00
CA LEU A 88 -19.46 -5.05 0.39
C LEU A 88 -19.88 -6.51 0.58
N SER A 89 -20.37 -7.18 -0.46
CA SER A 89 -20.71 -8.61 -0.42
C SER A 89 -19.49 -9.49 -0.20
N GLU A 90 -18.37 -9.20 -0.86
CA GLU A 90 -17.13 -9.95 -0.64
C GLU A 90 -16.57 -9.74 0.77
N VAL A 91 -16.68 -8.52 1.31
CA VAL A 91 -16.33 -8.25 2.72
C VAL A 91 -17.20 -9.07 3.67
N ALA A 92 -18.50 -9.15 3.41
CA ALA A 92 -19.41 -9.93 4.23
C ALA A 92 -19.16 -11.44 4.15
N ALA A 93 -18.71 -11.94 2.99
CA ALA A 93 -18.46 -13.37 2.76
C ALA A 93 -17.32 -13.93 3.63
N VAL A 94 -16.29 -13.15 3.93
CA VAL A 94 -15.16 -13.60 4.79
C VAL A 94 -15.52 -13.57 6.27
N GLY A 95 -16.53 -12.77 6.64
CA GLY A 95 -17.12 -12.78 7.98
C GLY A 95 -16.43 -11.87 9.00
N ILE A 96 -17.08 -11.77 10.16
CA ILE A 96 -16.67 -10.93 11.29
C ILE A 96 -15.26 -11.29 11.83
N PRO A 97 -14.86 -12.58 11.93
CA PRO A 97 -13.53 -12.92 12.46
C PRO A 97 -12.38 -12.27 11.70
N ALA A 98 -12.44 -12.24 10.37
CA ALA A 98 -11.39 -11.61 9.56
C ALA A 98 -11.33 -10.09 9.79
N VAL A 99 -12.47 -9.42 9.88
CA VAL A 99 -12.55 -7.98 10.19
C VAL A 99 -11.97 -7.70 11.57
N ALA A 100 -12.25 -8.55 12.57
CA ALA A 100 -11.71 -8.42 13.92
C ALA A 100 -10.18 -8.60 13.95
N VAL A 101 -9.66 -9.62 13.25
CA VAL A 101 -8.21 -9.83 13.11
C VAL A 101 -7.55 -8.61 12.47
N ASP A 102 -8.10 -8.11 11.36
CA ASP A 102 -7.55 -6.94 10.67
C ASP A 102 -7.57 -5.69 11.54
N LEU A 103 -8.65 -5.45 12.28
CA LEU A 103 -8.76 -4.31 13.18
C LEU A 103 -7.67 -4.34 14.27
N VAL A 104 -7.45 -5.50 14.88
CA VAL A 104 -6.39 -5.68 15.90
C VAL A 104 -5.02 -5.52 15.27
N VAL A 105 -4.75 -6.21 14.16
CA VAL A 105 -3.44 -6.16 13.48
C VAL A 105 -3.12 -4.74 13.03
N VAL A 106 -4.05 -4.03 12.40
CA VAL A 106 -3.83 -2.64 11.94
C VAL A 106 -3.57 -1.72 13.12
N THR A 107 -4.41 -1.79 14.15
CA THR A 107 -4.30 -0.90 15.32
C THR A 107 -2.99 -1.12 16.07
N VAL A 108 -2.67 -2.37 16.40
CA VAL A 108 -1.45 -2.70 17.16
C VAL A 108 -0.20 -2.39 16.33
N THR A 109 -0.21 -2.64 15.01
CA THR A 109 0.93 -2.34 14.15
C THR A 109 1.20 -0.83 14.07
N ILE A 110 0.16 0.00 13.92
CA ILE A 110 0.34 1.46 13.86
C ILE A 110 0.81 1.99 15.23
N LEU A 111 0.13 1.63 16.31
CA LEU A 111 0.46 2.13 17.64
C LEU A 111 1.83 1.62 18.11
N GLY A 112 2.07 0.33 17.94
CA GLY A 112 3.35 -0.32 18.25
C GLY A 112 4.49 0.27 17.44
N GLY A 113 4.29 0.48 16.15
CA GLY A 113 5.31 1.06 15.27
C GLY A 113 5.64 2.51 15.61
N VAL A 114 4.65 3.33 15.97
CA VAL A 114 4.90 4.70 16.48
C VAL A 114 5.64 4.68 17.82
N LEU A 115 5.33 3.74 18.70
CA LEU A 115 6.01 3.58 19.98
C LEU A 115 7.46 3.12 19.80
N LEU A 116 7.67 2.05 19.02
CA LEU A 116 9.00 1.53 18.68
C LEU A 116 9.84 2.57 17.93
N GLY A 117 9.23 3.34 17.03
CA GLY A 117 9.91 4.44 16.35
C GLY A 117 10.46 5.48 17.30
N ARG A 118 9.71 5.82 18.37
CA ARG A 118 10.20 6.72 19.45
C ARG A 118 11.35 6.10 20.23
N LEU A 119 11.24 4.82 20.60
CA LEU A 119 12.30 4.11 21.33
C LEU A 119 13.59 4.02 20.51
N LEU A 120 13.49 3.78 19.22
CA LEU A 120 14.63 3.74 18.29
C LEU A 120 15.15 5.12 17.89
N LYS A 121 14.51 6.20 18.40
CA LYS A 121 14.84 7.59 18.04
C LYS A 121 14.81 7.82 16.50
N ILE A 122 13.78 7.30 15.86
CA ILE A 122 13.50 7.52 14.45
C ILE A 122 12.65 8.79 14.31
N ASP A 123 12.87 9.52 13.23
CA ASP A 123 12.00 10.63 12.86
C ASP A 123 10.53 10.17 12.80
N ARG A 124 9.66 11.01 13.37
CA ARG A 124 8.25 10.68 13.56
C ARG A 124 7.52 10.37 12.27
N ASP A 125 7.79 11.14 11.23
CA ASP A 125 7.12 10.97 9.94
C ASP A 125 7.54 9.64 9.30
N THR A 126 8.84 9.33 9.32
CA THR A 126 9.38 8.05 8.85
C THR A 126 8.79 6.87 9.63
N ALA A 127 8.74 6.96 10.97
CA ALA A 127 8.15 5.92 11.81
C ALA A 127 6.66 5.72 11.50
N LEU A 128 5.90 6.81 11.36
CA LEU A 128 4.47 6.78 11.05
C LEU A 128 4.21 6.20 9.65
N MET A 129 4.98 6.61 8.64
CA MET A 129 4.86 6.11 7.28
C MET A 129 5.19 4.61 7.19
N THR A 130 6.28 4.17 7.83
CA THR A 130 6.67 2.74 7.88
C THR A 130 5.60 1.92 8.61
N SER A 131 5.07 2.42 9.74
CA SER A 131 4.03 1.73 10.49
C SER A 131 2.72 1.62 9.72
N THR A 132 2.29 2.69 9.04
CA THR A 132 1.07 2.69 8.23
C THR A 132 1.20 1.75 7.03
N GLY A 133 2.36 1.73 6.38
CA GLY A 133 2.65 0.79 5.30
C GLY A 133 2.59 -0.67 5.76
N SER A 134 3.27 -0.99 6.86
CA SER A 134 3.27 -2.35 7.43
C SER A 134 1.89 -2.76 7.94
N ALA A 135 1.10 -1.81 8.44
CA ALA A 135 -0.20 -2.07 9.02
C ALA A 135 -1.30 -2.34 7.99
N ILE A 136 -1.26 -1.79 6.79
CA ILE A 136 -2.42 -1.82 5.88
C ILE A 136 -2.11 -2.60 4.59
N CYS A 137 -1.61 -1.94 3.56
CA CYS A 137 -1.44 -2.56 2.25
C CYS A 137 -0.09 -2.23 1.59
N GLY A 138 0.94 -2.05 2.39
CA GLY A 138 2.29 -1.83 1.87
C GLY A 138 2.43 -0.46 1.23
N ALA A 139 2.97 -0.45 0.03
CA ALA A 139 3.30 0.76 -0.71
C ALA A 139 2.10 1.69 -0.95
N ALA A 140 0.93 1.14 -1.26
CA ALA A 140 -0.28 1.93 -1.49
C ALA A 140 -0.71 2.71 -0.23
N ALA A 141 -0.59 2.10 0.97
CA ALA A 141 -0.90 2.77 2.24
C ALA A 141 0.11 3.87 2.56
N VAL A 142 1.40 3.65 2.29
CA VAL A 142 2.44 4.66 2.44
C VAL A 142 2.14 5.87 1.57
N LEU A 143 1.84 5.66 0.28
CA LEU A 143 1.49 6.73 -0.65
C LEU A 143 0.19 7.46 -0.24
N GLY A 144 -0.82 6.70 0.20
CA GLY A 144 -2.08 7.27 0.70
C GLY A 144 -1.87 8.15 1.94
N ALA A 145 -0.94 7.79 2.83
CA ALA A 145 -0.61 8.54 4.03
C ALA A 145 0.23 9.81 3.75
N GLU A 146 1.03 9.85 2.69
CA GLU A 146 1.90 10.98 2.37
C GLU A 146 1.19 12.35 2.35
N PRO A 147 0.05 12.53 1.65
CA PRO A 147 -0.66 13.81 1.63
C PRO A 147 -1.18 14.26 3.00
N VAL A 148 -1.44 13.30 3.90
CA VAL A 148 -1.94 13.53 5.25
C VAL A 148 -0.80 13.86 6.20
N VAL A 149 0.27 13.07 6.17
CA VAL A 149 1.48 13.26 6.98
C VAL A 149 2.27 14.48 6.51
N LYS A 150 2.26 14.76 5.21
CA LYS A 150 3.00 15.87 4.55
C LYS A 150 4.51 15.79 4.82
N CYS A 151 5.06 14.59 4.75
CA CYS A 151 6.48 14.36 4.89
C CYS A 151 7.24 14.61 3.58
N GLU A 152 8.57 14.57 3.66
CA GLU A 152 9.44 14.66 2.50
C GLU A 152 9.41 13.35 1.71
N GLY A 153 9.43 13.42 0.37
CA GLY A 153 9.28 12.26 -0.52
C GLY A 153 10.29 11.14 -0.26
N TYR A 154 11.53 11.45 0.19
CA TYR A 154 12.50 10.41 0.52
C TYR A 154 12.08 9.55 1.73
N LYS A 155 11.35 10.10 2.71
CA LYS A 155 10.82 9.35 3.85
C LYS A 155 9.73 8.37 3.39
N THR A 156 8.90 8.81 2.45
CA THR A 156 7.92 7.96 1.76
C THR A 156 8.62 6.81 1.04
N ALA A 157 9.67 7.09 0.28
CA ALA A 157 10.42 6.08 -0.45
C ALA A 157 11.13 5.08 0.47
N ILE A 158 11.67 5.52 1.61
CA ILE A 158 12.25 4.64 2.63
C ILE A 158 11.17 3.70 3.19
N ALA A 159 10.01 4.23 3.58
CA ALA A 159 8.90 3.42 4.07
C ALA A 159 8.42 2.41 3.03
N VAL A 160 8.28 2.81 1.76
CA VAL A 160 7.95 1.90 0.66
C VAL A 160 8.99 0.79 0.52
N SER A 161 10.28 1.13 0.55
CA SER A 161 11.35 0.12 0.43
C SER A 161 11.31 -0.91 1.55
N THR A 162 11.01 -0.50 2.79
CA THR A 162 10.88 -1.44 3.91
C THR A 162 9.74 -2.42 3.70
N VAL A 163 8.55 -1.95 3.29
CA VAL A 163 7.39 -2.83 3.09
C VAL A 163 7.56 -3.75 1.88
N VAL A 164 8.27 -3.31 0.84
CA VAL A 164 8.60 -4.17 -0.30
C VAL A 164 9.53 -5.31 0.12
N ILE A 165 10.61 -5.01 0.84
CA ILE A 165 11.57 -6.02 1.29
C ILE A 165 10.89 -7.07 2.16
N PHE A 166 10.19 -6.66 3.23
CA PHE A 166 9.54 -7.58 4.14
C PHE A 166 8.32 -8.26 3.53
N GLY A 167 7.60 -7.59 2.61
CA GLY A 167 6.52 -8.19 1.84
C GLY A 167 7.00 -9.32 0.94
N THR A 168 8.09 -9.09 0.21
CA THR A 168 8.71 -10.12 -0.64
C THR A 168 9.22 -11.30 0.20
N LEU A 169 9.86 -11.03 1.35
CA LEU A 169 10.31 -12.07 2.26
C LEU A 169 9.13 -12.92 2.77
N SER A 170 8.02 -12.27 3.13
CA SER A 170 6.79 -12.95 3.58
C SER A 170 6.24 -13.91 2.53
N MET A 171 6.25 -13.52 1.26
CA MET A 171 5.70 -14.34 0.17
C MET A 171 6.36 -15.72 0.09
N PHE A 172 7.63 -15.82 0.47
CA PHE A 172 8.35 -17.10 0.53
C PHE A 172 8.27 -17.77 1.90
N LEU A 173 8.28 -16.98 2.98
CA LEU A 173 8.26 -17.51 4.35
C LEU A 173 6.94 -18.22 4.68
N TYR A 174 5.79 -17.65 4.29
CA TYR A 174 4.48 -18.20 4.65
C TYR A 174 4.20 -19.56 4.02
N PRO A 175 4.46 -19.78 2.72
CA PRO A 175 4.38 -21.14 2.15
C PRO A 175 5.36 -22.13 2.78
N LEU A 176 6.54 -21.65 3.20
CA LEU A 176 7.48 -22.51 3.93
C LEU A 176 6.92 -22.90 5.30
N MET A 177 6.38 -21.95 6.07
CA MET A 177 5.73 -22.22 7.36
C MET A 177 4.56 -23.19 7.22
N TYR A 178 3.74 -23.02 6.18
CA TYR A 178 2.63 -23.93 5.88
C TYR A 178 3.12 -25.35 5.60
N ARG A 179 4.11 -25.53 4.72
CA ARG A 179 4.66 -26.83 4.35
C ARG A 179 5.41 -27.53 5.49
N THR A 180 5.96 -26.79 6.43
CA THR A 180 6.68 -27.33 7.59
C THR A 180 5.78 -27.66 8.77
N GLY A 181 4.45 -27.46 8.65
CA GLY A 181 3.48 -27.72 9.71
C GLY A 181 3.43 -26.66 10.81
N MET A 182 4.13 -25.54 10.65
CA MET A 182 4.09 -24.45 11.65
C MET A 182 2.71 -23.78 11.75
N LEU A 183 1.88 -23.93 10.73
CA LEU A 183 0.52 -23.36 10.67
C LEU A 183 -0.59 -24.40 10.92
N ASP A 184 -0.27 -25.66 11.24
CA ASP A 184 -1.24 -26.75 11.43
C ASP A 184 -2.25 -26.52 12.56
N ALA A 185 -1.96 -25.59 13.47
CA ALA A 185 -2.91 -25.21 14.52
C ALA A 185 -3.97 -24.17 14.05
N LEU A 186 -3.92 -23.77 12.78
CA LEU A 186 -4.94 -22.96 12.11
C LEU A 186 -5.72 -23.86 11.15
N THR A 187 -7.01 -23.59 10.98
CA THR A 187 -7.80 -24.14 9.88
C THR A 187 -7.36 -23.52 8.54
N ASP A 188 -7.75 -24.09 7.42
CA ASP A 188 -7.43 -23.52 6.09
C ASP A 188 -7.95 -22.06 5.97
N THR A 189 -9.15 -21.80 6.45
CA THR A 189 -9.70 -20.44 6.58
C THR A 189 -8.83 -19.56 7.49
N GLY A 190 -8.37 -20.10 8.61
CA GLY A 190 -7.44 -19.42 9.53
C GLY A 190 -6.11 -19.09 8.87
N VAL A 191 -5.54 -20.00 8.09
CA VAL A 191 -4.31 -19.77 7.30
C VAL A 191 -4.54 -18.66 6.26
N ALA A 192 -5.70 -18.67 5.59
CA ALA A 192 -6.06 -17.65 4.62
C ALA A 192 -6.22 -16.27 5.28
N VAL A 193 -6.97 -16.18 6.39
CA VAL A 193 -7.14 -14.93 7.16
C VAL A 193 -5.79 -14.44 7.69
N TYR A 194 -4.97 -15.31 8.27
CA TYR A 194 -3.63 -14.96 8.73
C TYR A 194 -2.77 -14.38 7.61
N THR A 195 -2.76 -15.04 6.45
CA THR A 195 -2.00 -14.61 5.27
C THR A 195 -2.48 -13.24 4.77
N GLY A 196 -3.78 -13.03 4.63
CA GLY A 196 -4.38 -11.77 4.20
C GLY A 196 -4.13 -10.63 5.18
N SER A 197 -4.27 -10.90 6.49
CA SER A 197 -4.15 -9.90 7.54
C SER A 197 -2.72 -9.49 7.88
N THR A 198 -1.70 -10.23 7.45
CA THR A 198 -0.32 -9.98 7.90
C THR A 198 0.67 -9.70 6.79
N LEU A 199 0.50 -10.21 5.56
CA LEU A 199 1.34 -9.83 4.42
C LEU A 199 1.11 -8.37 4.00
N HIS A 200 2.10 -7.78 3.36
CA HIS A 200 2.10 -6.34 3.05
C HIS A 200 1.27 -5.99 1.81
N GLU A 201 1.44 -6.67 0.69
CA GLU A 201 0.80 -6.33 -0.59
C GLU A 201 -0.12 -7.45 -1.10
N VAL A 202 -1.15 -7.07 -1.87
CA VAL A 202 -2.11 -8.01 -2.48
C VAL A 202 -1.41 -9.03 -3.37
N ALA A 203 -0.42 -8.60 -4.18
CA ALA A 203 0.34 -9.49 -5.05
C ALA A 203 1.11 -10.55 -4.25
N HIS A 204 1.69 -10.17 -3.10
CA HIS A 204 2.38 -11.12 -2.22
C HIS A 204 1.40 -12.08 -1.52
N VAL A 205 0.20 -11.61 -1.16
CA VAL A 205 -0.86 -12.46 -0.59
C VAL A 205 -1.31 -13.51 -1.59
N ALA A 206 -1.64 -13.08 -2.81
CA ALA A 206 -2.04 -14.00 -3.87
C ALA A 206 -0.91 -14.98 -4.21
N GLY A 207 0.34 -14.50 -4.30
CA GLY A 207 1.52 -15.34 -4.57
C GLY A 207 1.75 -16.39 -3.48
N ALA A 208 1.66 -16.00 -2.20
CA ALA A 208 1.81 -16.91 -1.06
C ALA A 208 0.64 -17.90 -0.99
N GLY A 209 -0.61 -17.45 -1.17
CA GLY A 209 -1.79 -18.29 -1.17
C GLY A 209 -1.72 -19.37 -2.26
N ASN A 210 -1.42 -19.00 -3.49
CA ASN A 210 -1.24 -19.93 -4.60
C ASN A 210 -0.06 -20.90 -4.37
N ALA A 211 1.00 -20.47 -3.67
CA ALA A 211 2.11 -21.36 -3.36
C ALA A 211 1.78 -22.37 -2.24
N MET A 212 0.83 -22.04 -1.34
CA MET A 212 0.32 -22.95 -0.31
C MET A 212 -0.71 -23.93 -0.90
N ASP A 213 -1.60 -23.45 -1.74
CA ASP A 213 -2.70 -24.19 -2.37
C ASP A 213 -2.69 -23.98 -3.89
N PRO A 214 -1.82 -24.69 -4.66
CA PRO A 214 -1.66 -24.48 -6.09
C PRO A 214 -2.89 -24.82 -6.95
N THR A 215 -3.78 -25.65 -6.42
CA THR A 215 -5.01 -26.08 -7.11
C THR A 215 -6.22 -25.24 -6.72
N ASP A 216 -6.03 -24.33 -5.75
CA ASP A 216 -7.11 -23.54 -5.11
C ASP A 216 -8.26 -24.42 -4.55
N GLY A 217 -7.95 -25.67 -4.23
CA GLY A 217 -8.91 -26.65 -3.72
C GLY A 217 -9.39 -26.33 -2.29
N LEU A 218 -8.56 -25.62 -1.52
CA LEU A 218 -8.85 -25.16 -0.16
C LEU A 218 -9.32 -23.71 -0.09
N GLY A 219 -9.26 -22.98 -1.22
CA GLY A 219 -9.68 -21.60 -1.32
C GLY A 219 -8.79 -20.61 -0.54
N ILE A 220 -7.53 -20.99 -0.24
CA ILE A 220 -6.61 -20.17 0.57
C ILE A 220 -6.29 -18.87 -0.14
N ALA A 221 -5.95 -18.90 -1.43
CA ALA A 221 -5.56 -17.71 -2.17
C ALA A 221 -6.71 -16.70 -2.31
N GLY A 222 -7.92 -17.19 -2.60
CA GLY A 222 -9.13 -16.37 -2.72
C GLY A 222 -9.46 -15.68 -1.40
N THR A 223 -9.65 -16.46 -0.32
CA THR A 223 -10.01 -15.96 1.02
C THR A 223 -8.94 -15.00 1.58
N ALA A 224 -7.65 -15.32 1.41
CA ALA A 224 -6.56 -14.44 1.83
C ALA A 224 -6.58 -13.09 1.08
N THR A 225 -6.88 -13.14 -0.23
CA THR A 225 -6.96 -11.92 -1.03
C THR A 225 -8.14 -11.05 -0.59
N ILE A 226 -9.32 -11.62 -0.36
CA ILE A 226 -10.49 -10.87 0.15
C ILE A 226 -10.21 -10.29 1.54
N THR A 227 -9.63 -11.08 2.45
CA THR A 227 -9.21 -10.58 3.78
C THR A 227 -8.27 -9.39 3.63
N LYS A 228 -7.27 -9.49 2.74
CA LYS A 228 -6.38 -8.37 2.47
C LYS A 228 -7.11 -7.13 1.95
N MET A 229 -8.15 -7.30 1.16
CA MET A 229 -8.96 -6.19 0.65
C MET A 229 -9.76 -5.51 1.76
N ILE A 230 -10.27 -6.26 2.76
CA ILE A 230 -10.89 -5.67 3.96
C ILE A 230 -9.89 -4.74 4.66
N ARG A 231 -8.65 -5.19 4.82
CA ARG A 231 -7.58 -4.38 5.41
C ARG A 231 -7.28 -3.13 4.59
N VAL A 232 -7.35 -3.19 3.25
CA VAL A 232 -7.24 -2.01 2.38
C VAL A 232 -8.36 -1.00 2.63
N MET A 233 -9.59 -1.45 2.86
CA MET A 233 -10.71 -0.55 3.20
C MET A 233 -10.44 0.24 4.48
N MET A 234 -9.70 -0.32 5.44
CA MET A 234 -9.32 0.37 6.68
C MET A 234 -8.38 1.56 6.43
N LEU A 235 -7.78 1.68 5.24
CA LEU A 235 -6.95 2.84 4.88
C LEU A 235 -7.74 4.15 5.04
N ALA A 236 -8.98 4.20 4.59
CA ALA A 236 -9.77 5.42 4.61
C ALA A 236 -10.03 5.93 6.04
N PRO A 237 -10.60 5.14 6.99
CA PRO A 237 -10.77 5.59 8.36
C PRO A 237 -9.44 5.90 9.07
N VAL A 238 -8.39 5.12 8.81
CA VAL A 238 -7.06 5.39 9.37
C VAL A 238 -6.51 6.75 8.91
N LEU A 239 -6.63 7.08 7.62
CA LEU A 239 -6.19 8.37 7.10
C LEU A 239 -6.97 9.55 7.68
N VAL A 240 -8.27 9.37 7.91
CA VAL A 240 -9.12 10.38 8.57
C VAL A 240 -8.65 10.58 10.01
N ILE A 241 -8.49 9.51 10.79
CA ILE A 241 -8.00 9.57 12.18
C ILE A 241 -6.61 10.22 12.23
N LEU A 242 -5.69 9.81 11.35
CA LEU A 242 -4.35 10.42 11.25
C LEU A 242 -4.44 11.92 10.94
N GLY A 243 -5.33 12.32 10.03
CA GLY A 243 -5.56 13.72 9.70
C GLY A 243 -5.97 14.54 10.92
N PHE A 244 -6.90 14.04 11.73
CA PHE A 244 -7.33 14.71 12.98
C PHE A 244 -6.22 14.75 14.03
N VAL A 245 -5.54 13.63 14.28
CA VAL A 245 -4.45 13.55 15.29
C VAL A 245 -3.29 14.46 14.93
N LEU A 246 -2.93 14.56 13.64
CA LEU A 246 -1.84 15.41 13.18
C LEU A 246 -2.21 16.89 13.18
N ALA A 247 -3.47 17.24 12.84
CA ALA A 247 -3.96 18.60 12.85
C ALA A 247 -3.92 19.21 14.27
N GLY A 248 -4.32 18.42 15.30
CA GLY A 248 -4.32 18.88 16.69
C GLY A 248 -2.93 19.13 17.28
N ARG A 249 -1.86 18.63 16.65
CA ARG A 249 -0.49 18.66 17.19
C ARG A 249 0.48 19.64 16.51
N ARG A 250 0.09 20.27 15.40
CA ARG A 250 0.94 21.29 14.74
C ARG A 250 0.93 22.58 15.55
N LYS A 251 1.84 22.67 16.54
CA LYS A 251 2.23 23.95 17.15
C LYS A 251 3.28 24.58 16.25
N THR A 252 3.01 25.77 15.74
CA THR A 252 4.00 26.55 14.99
C THR A 252 5.13 26.98 15.92
N ALA A 253 6.35 26.97 15.44
CA ALA A 253 7.53 27.48 16.14
C ALA A 253 7.38 29.00 16.34
N GLY A 254 6.66 29.45 17.37
CA GLY A 254 6.33 30.85 17.62
C GLY A 254 5.13 31.04 18.56
N GLY A 255 4.55 29.95 19.09
CA GLY A 255 3.53 30.02 20.14
C GLY A 255 2.13 30.47 19.72
N ARG A 256 1.91 30.91 18.49
CA ARG A 256 0.57 31.18 17.95
C ARG A 256 -0.06 29.88 17.46
N LYS A 257 -1.23 29.53 17.98
CA LYS A 257 -2.10 28.49 17.42
C LYS A 257 -2.58 28.99 16.06
N GLU A 258 -1.84 28.75 15.00
CA GLU A 258 -2.48 28.76 13.67
C GLU A 258 -3.53 27.65 13.68
N LYS A 259 -4.77 27.97 13.35
CA LYS A 259 -5.81 26.97 13.09
C LYS A 259 -5.30 26.09 11.96
N SER A 260 -4.65 24.98 12.30
CA SER A 260 -4.15 24.06 11.30
C SER A 260 -5.35 23.52 10.55
N LYS A 261 -5.47 23.87 9.28
CA LYS A 261 -6.54 23.33 8.42
C LYS A 261 -6.39 21.81 8.43
N ILE A 262 -7.41 21.14 8.95
CA ILE A 262 -7.50 19.68 8.90
C ILE A 262 -7.42 19.30 7.43
N THR A 263 -6.42 18.51 7.07
CA THR A 263 -6.32 18.01 5.70
C THR A 263 -7.24 16.81 5.60
N ILE A 264 -8.46 17.04 5.16
CA ILE A 264 -9.43 15.97 4.90
C ILE A 264 -8.96 15.23 3.64
N PRO A 265 -8.69 13.92 3.73
CA PRO A 265 -8.27 13.14 2.57
C PRO A 265 -9.50 12.81 1.71
N TRP A 266 -9.98 13.78 0.92
CA TRP A 266 -11.19 13.65 0.10
C TRP A 266 -11.17 12.40 -0.81
N PHE A 267 -9.97 11.99 -1.26
CA PHE A 267 -9.79 10.78 -2.06
C PHE A 267 -10.13 9.49 -1.29
N ALA A 268 -9.99 9.47 0.05
CA ALA A 268 -10.39 8.33 0.87
C ALA A 268 -11.93 8.19 0.91
N PHE A 269 -12.66 9.30 0.95
CA PHE A 269 -14.12 9.27 0.81
C PHE A 269 -14.54 8.87 -0.61
N GLY A 270 -13.82 9.33 -1.62
CA GLY A 270 -14.00 8.90 -3.01
C GLY A 270 -13.82 7.37 -3.16
N PHE A 271 -12.80 6.81 -2.52
CA PHE A 271 -12.55 5.37 -2.49
C PHE A 271 -13.75 4.59 -1.88
N ILE A 272 -14.25 5.03 -0.72
CA ILE A 272 -15.42 4.40 -0.07
C ILE A 272 -16.66 4.53 -0.96
N ALA A 273 -16.89 5.71 -1.55
CA ALA A 273 -18.02 5.93 -2.44
C ALA A 273 -17.99 5.00 -3.66
N VAL A 274 -16.79 4.76 -4.21
CA VAL A 274 -16.60 3.84 -5.34
C VAL A 274 -16.89 2.39 -4.93
N ILE A 275 -16.47 1.96 -3.74
CA ILE A 275 -16.84 0.61 -3.22
C ILE A 275 -18.37 0.48 -3.13
N GLY A 276 -19.06 1.49 -2.60
CA GLY A 276 -20.52 1.51 -2.55
C GLY A 276 -21.17 1.46 -3.94
N LEU A 277 -20.64 2.23 -4.90
CA LEU A 277 -21.09 2.20 -6.27
C LEU A 277 -20.86 0.83 -6.93
N ASN A 278 -19.70 0.23 -6.72
CA ASN A 278 -19.37 -1.08 -7.25
C ASN A 278 -20.27 -2.18 -6.66
N SER A 279 -20.58 -2.09 -5.37
CA SER A 279 -21.54 -3.00 -4.70
C SER A 279 -22.96 -2.85 -5.28
N LEU A 280 -23.36 -1.62 -5.60
CA LEU A 280 -24.66 -1.36 -6.26
C LEU A 280 -24.66 -1.94 -7.68
N LEU A 281 -23.57 -1.75 -8.45
CA LEU A 281 -23.44 -2.34 -9.78
C LEU A 281 -23.48 -3.87 -9.74
N GLN A 282 -22.83 -4.50 -8.77
CA GLN A 282 -22.90 -5.94 -8.54
C GLN A 282 -24.34 -6.39 -8.32
N TYR A 283 -25.07 -5.70 -7.45
CA TYR A 283 -26.47 -6.00 -7.19
C TYR A 283 -27.37 -5.86 -8.44
N LEU A 284 -27.18 -4.79 -9.21
CA LEU A 284 -27.98 -4.50 -10.42
C LEU A 284 -27.66 -5.44 -11.59
N THR A 285 -26.42 -5.90 -11.72
CA THR A 285 -25.99 -6.80 -12.80
C THR A 285 -26.17 -8.28 -12.46
N GLY A 286 -26.38 -8.60 -11.18
CA GLY A 286 -26.42 -9.99 -10.71
C GLY A 286 -25.06 -10.69 -10.79
N ALA A 287 -23.94 -9.94 -10.86
CA ALA A 287 -22.62 -10.50 -10.96
C ALA A 287 -22.23 -11.28 -9.67
N GLU A 288 -21.68 -12.49 -9.83
CA GLU A 288 -21.28 -13.32 -8.71
C GLU A 288 -20.00 -12.79 -8.03
N SER A 289 -19.09 -12.19 -8.81
CA SER A 289 -17.84 -11.63 -8.30
C SER A 289 -17.58 -10.20 -8.84
N VAL A 290 -16.65 -9.49 -8.21
CA VAL A 290 -16.18 -8.16 -8.66
C VAL A 290 -15.69 -8.20 -10.11
N ARG A 291 -15.07 -9.30 -10.53
CA ARG A 291 -14.50 -9.44 -11.88
C ARG A 291 -15.57 -9.58 -12.97
N ASP A 292 -16.74 -10.06 -12.61
CA ASP A 292 -17.85 -10.24 -13.54
C ASP A 292 -18.64 -8.95 -13.78
N ILE A 293 -18.36 -7.91 -13.00
CA ILE A 293 -18.96 -6.58 -13.19
C ILE A 293 -18.38 -5.95 -14.48
N PRO A 294 -19.22 -5.49 -15.40
CA PRO A 294 -18.76 -4.87 -16.63
C PRO A 294 -17.77 -3.71 -16.35
N LEU A 295 -16.72 -3.62 -17.16
CA LEU A 295 -15.67 -2.61 -17.11
C LEU A 295 -14.68 -2.70 -15.92
N ASN A 296 -14.94 -3.48 -14.87
CA ASN A 296 -14.04 -3.55 -13.72
C ASN A 296 -12.62 -3.99 -14.11
N GLY A 297 -12.46 -4.94 -15.00
CA GLY A 297 -11.13 -5.35 -15.49
C GLY A 297 -10.36 -4.24 -16.19
N ALA A 298 -11.04 -3.40 -16.98
CA ALA A 298 -10.42 -2.25 -17.62
C ALA A 298 -10.05 -1.16 -16.61
N ILE A 299 -10.93 -0.91 -15.62
CA ILE A 299 -10.68 0.05 -14.54
C ILE A 299 -9.51 -0.42 -13.68
N GLU A 300 -9.42 -1.71 -13.37
CA GLU A 300 -8.31 -2.30 -12.64
C GLU A 300 -6.97 -2.10 -13.35
N TYR A 301 -6.94 -2.22 -14.66
CA TYR A 301 -5.73 -1.93 -15.44
C TYR A 301 -5.35 -0.46 -15.38
N VAL A 302 -6.33 0.44 -15.50
CA VAL A 302 -6.12 1.90 -15.46
C VAL A 302 -5.64 2.34 -14.07
N ASP A 303 -6.25 1.84 -13.00
CA ASP A 303 -5.84 2.23 -11.64
C ASP A 303 -4.43 1.73 -11.33
N THR A 304 -4.09 0.49 -11.71
CA THR A 304 -2.74 -0.05 -11.56
C THR A 304 -1.72 0.81 -12.32
N PHE A 305 -2.06 1.23 -13.54
CA PHE A 305 -1.20 2.11 -14.33
C PHE A 305 -0.99 3.47 -13.66
N MET A 306 -2.06 4.09 -13.15
CA MET A 306 -1.99 5.37 -12.43
C MET A 306 -1.16 5.26 -11.15
N LEU A 307 -1.33 4.18 -10.39
CA LEU A 307 -0.52 3.93 -9.19
C LEU A 307 0.94 3.68 -9.54
N THR A 308 1.22 2.96 -10.63
CA THR A 308 2.59 2.76 -11.15
C THR A 308 3.22 4.09 -11.57
N MET A 309 2.46 4.99 -12.22
CA MET A 309 2.94 6.35 -12.52
C MET A 309 3.32 7.12 -11.25
N ALA A 310 2.50 7.05 -10.21
CA ALA A 310 2.79 7.70 -8.93
C ALA A 310 4.05 7.15 -8.28
N MET A 311 4.23 5.81 -8.28
CA MET A 311 5.41 5.14 -7.74
C MET A 311 6.68 5.46 -8.53
N THR A 312 6.58 5.46 -9.85
CA THR A 312 7.70 5.83 -10.72
C THR A 312 8.13 7.28 -10.47
N ALA A 313 7.16 8.19 -10.41
CA ALA A 313 7.42 9.60 -10.12
C ALA A 313 8.07 9.79 -8.74
N LEU A 314 7.59 9.07 -7.71
CA LEU A 314 8.20 9.06 -6.38
C LEU A 314 9.67 8.57 -6.43
N GLY A 315 9.91 7.49 -7.17
CA GLY A 315 11.25 6.97 -7.40
C GLY A 315 12.20 8.03 -7.96
N THR A 316 11.74 8.85 -8.93
CA THR A 316 12.58 9.92 -9.52
C THR A 316 12.91 11.07 -8.55
N GLU A 317 12.20 11.20 -7.44
CA GLU A 317 12.49 12.16 -6.36
C GLU A 317 13.40 11.57 -5.26
N THR A 318 13.81 10.29 -5.40
CA THR A 318 14.52 9.53 -4.37
C THR A 318 15.98 9.31 -4.75
N SER A 319 16.91 9.86 -3.96
CA SER A 319 18.37 9.65 -4.13
C SER A 319 18.91 8.66 -3.10
N ILE A 320 19.94 7.91 -3.49
CA ILE A 320 20.67 6.96 -2.62
C ILE A 320 21.27 7.68 -1.40
N ASP A 321 21.73 8.92 -1.58
CA ASP A 321 22.32 9.69 -0.47
C ASP A 321 21.31 9.95 0.64
N LYS A 322 20.05 10.22 0.31
CA LYS A 322 18.96 10.37 1.29
C LYS A 322 18.66 9.06 2.02
N PHE A 323 18.78 7.91 1.33
CA PHE A 323 18.71 6.59 1.97
C PHE A 323 19.84 6.36 2.96
N ARG A 324 21.07 6.69 2.58
CA ARG A 324 22.22 6.59 3.49
C ARG A 324 22.08 7.48 4.72
N GLN A 325 21.56 8.70 4.58
CA GLN A 325 21.30 9.60 5.70
C GLN A 325 20.24 9.07 6.66
N ALA A 326 19.21 8.37 6.18
CA ALA A 326 18.20 7.74 7.02
C ALA A 326 18.76 6.58 7.87
N GLY A 327 19.83 5.95 7.41
CA GLY A 327 20.49 4.85 8.11
C GLY A 327 19.67 3.57 8.19
N ALA A 328 20.10 2.63 9.03
CA ALA A 328 19.48 1.33 9.18
C ALA A 328 18.22 1.32 10.07
N LYS A 329 18.00 2.36 10.86
CA LYS A 329 16.93 2.39 11.88
C LYS A 329 15.51 2.14 11.32
N PRO A 330 15.08 2.73 10.17
CA PRO A 330 13.77 2.45 9.59
C PRO A 330 13.59 0.96 9.21
N PHE A 331 14.66 0.31 8.76
CA PHE A 331 14.66 -1.13 8.44
C PHE A 331 14.58 -1.99 9.70
N VAL A 332 15.23 -1.58 10.79
CA VAL A 332 15.09 -2.24 12.10
C VAL A 332 13.66 -2.12 12.62
N LEU A 333 13.05 -0.93 12.53
CA LEU A 333 11.64 -0.74 12.88
C LEU A 333 10.73 -1.67 12.06
N ALA A 334 10.89 -1.67 10.75
CA ALA A 334 10.11 -2.53 9.87
C ALA A 334 10.32 -4.02 10.16
N GLY A 335 11.55 -4.44 10.49
CA GLY A 335 11.88 -5.80 10.93
C GLY A 335 11.17 -6.20 12.23
N LEU A 336 11.12 -5.31 13.22
CA LEU A 336 10.39 -5.55 14.46
C LEU A 336 8.87 -5.64 14.21
N LEU A 337 8.32 -4.77 13.36
CA LEU A 337 6.92 -4.86 12.94
C LEU A 337 6.65 -6.13 12.15
N TYR A 338 7.59 -6.58 11.33
CA TYR A 338 7.50 -7.83 10.61
C TYR A 338 7.44 -9.05 11.56
N VAL A 339 8.31 -9.09 12.57
CA VAL A 339 8.27 -10.13 13.60
C VAL A 339 6.92 -10.12 14.34
N TRP A 340 6.38 -8.94 14.64
CA TRP A 340 5.03 -8.81 15.19
C TRP A 340 3.96 -9.35 14.23
N LEU A 341 4.02 -9.01 12.94
CA LEU A 341 3.04 -9.48 11.95
C LEU A 341 3.07 -11.01 11.81
N VAL A 342 4.26 -11.60 11.74
CA VAL A 342 4.42 -13.07 11.64
C VAL A 342 3.99 -13.75 12.93
N GLY A 343 4.57 -13.39 14.07
CA GLY A 343 4.30 -14.06 15.34
C GLY A 343 3.00 -13.61 16.00
N GLY A 344 2.84 -12.29 16.23
CA GLY A 344 1.66 -11.74 16.88
C GLY A 344 0.40 -11.93 16.03
N GLY A 345 0.51 -11.74 14.71
CA GLY A 345 -0.60 -11.99 13.78
C GLY A 345 -1.07 -13.44 13.80
N TYR A 346 -0.15 -14.40 13.91
CA TYR A 346 -0.48 -15.82 14.09
C TYR A 346 -1.34 -16.05 15.34
N PHE A 347 -0.92 -15.52 16.49
CA PHE A 347 -1.67 -15.68 17.73
C PHE A 347 -3.03 -14.98 17.67
N VAL A 348 -3.09 -13.74 17.15
CA VAL A 348 -4.35 -13.00 16.98
C VAL A 348 -5.33 -13.81 16.12
N THR A 349 -4.87 -14.34 14.99
CA THR A 349 -5.73 -15.16 14.10
C THR A 349 -6.19 -16.43 14.80
N LYS A 350 -5.26 -17.17 15.42
CA LYS A 350 -5.59 -18.42 16.12
C LYS A 350 -6.67 -18.23 17.18
N TYR A 351 -6.60 -17.17 17.97
CA TYR A 351 -7.57 -16.94 19.02
C TYR A 351 -8.89 -16.37 18.50
N LEU A 352 -8.86 -15.42 17.55
CA LEU A 352 -10.10 -14.78 17.08
C LEU A 352 -10.86 -15.64 16.07
N VAL A 353 -10.19 -16.33 15.15
CA VAL A 353 -10.87 -17.24 14.20
C VAL A 353 -11.32 -18.53 14.87
N GLY A 354 -10.65 -18.95 15.94
CA GLY A 354 -11.06 -20.15 16.69
C GLY A 354 -12.20 -19.95 17.70
N VAL A 355 -12.51 -18.69 18.06
CA VAL A 355 -13.53 -18.33 19.07
C VAL A 355 -14.78 -17.74 18.44
N LEU A 356 -14.69 -17.03 17.31
CA LEU A 356 -15.78 -16.41 16.55
C LEU A 356 -16.21 -17.28 15.37
#